data_5b5477317c6935c456ea767ce4f9694f
#
_entry.id   5b5477317c6935c456ea767ce4f9694f
#
_cell.length_a   1.000
_cell.length_b   1.000
_cell.length_c   1.000
_cell.angle_alpha   90.00
_cell.angle_beta   90.00
_cell.angle_gamma   90.00
#
_symmetry.space_group_name_H-M   'P 1'
#
loop_
_entity.id
_entity.type
_entity.pdbx_description
1 polymer ?
#
loop_
_entity_poly.entity_id
_entity_poly.type
_entity_poly.pdbx_seq_one_letter_code
_entity_poly.pdbx_strand_id
1 'polypeptide(L)'
;PYHSTYHPFGWRGWWDFGTGALGDMACHIMDPVVRSLKLKYPTHVQAFAPFHVRNWRRIDSFDAPPLASTVHFDFPERDGMPPVHLVWYDGGMMPPRPAELNDNEPMGNVDGGVIFEGTAGKIMCDCYAANPRLLPISNMKRFQEPKQTIDRVKEPNHQQNWISAIRGESVASSGFDYAGPFSEIVLMGNLAIRSLYVQEEREDNGKKYMAFSGVGKRLAWDGNNMKITNYEPANQFVRRTYRDF
;
A
#
# COMPACT_ATOMS: atom_id res chain seq x y z
N PRO A 1 -14.65 24.26 -20.84
CA PRO A 1 -14.95 23.01 -21.55
C PRO A 1 -14.81 21.83 -20.60
N TYR A 2 -15.71 20.86 -20.66
CA TYR A 2 -15.60 19.63 -19.90
C TYR A 2 -14.46 18.77 -20.45
N HIS A 3 -13.70 18.12 -19.56
CA HIS A 3 -12.70 17.11 -19.88
C HIS A 3 -12.90 15.90 -18.97
N SER A 4 -12.67 14.68 -19.47
CA SER A 4 -12.88 13.43 -18.72
C SER A 4 -12.06 13.35 -17.43
N THR A 5 -10.94 14.06 -17.36
CA THR A 5 -10.11 14.21 -16.15
C THR A 5 -10.86 14.83 -14.98
N TYR A 6 -11.89 15.63 -15.24
CA TYR A 6 -12.70 16.27 -14.18
C TYR A 6 -13.76 15.35 -13.58
N HIS A 7 -13.91 14.14 -14.11
CA HIS A 7 -14.79 13.14 -13.51
C HIS A 7 -14.18 12.66 -12.18
N PRO A 8 -14.98 12.58 -11.08
CA PRO A 8 -14.49 12.22 -9.75
C PRO A 8 -13.69 10.90 -9.70
N PHE A 9 -14.08 9.92 -10.51
CA PHE A 9 -13.36 8.66 -10.63
C PHE A 9 -11.90 8.84 -11.11
N GLY A 10 -11.63 9.84 -11.95
CA GLY A 10 -10.28 10.15 -12.44
C GLY A 10 -9.38 10.88 -11.43
N TRP A 11 -9.94 11.43 -10.35
CA TRP A 11 -9.20 12.24 -9.38
C TRP A 11 -8.12 11.46 -8.65
N ARG A 12 -8.29 10.14 -8.47
CA ARG A 12 -7.24 9.29 -7.88
C ARG A 12 -5.89 9.38 -8.59
N GLY A 13 -5.88 9.70 -9.87
CA GLY A 13 -4.70 9.83 -10.72
C GLY A 13 -3.94 11.16 -10.58
N TRP A 14 -4.30 12.03 -9.62
CA TRP A 14 -3.67 13.33 -9.41
C TRP A 14 -3.37 13.54 -7.94
N TRP A 15 -2.12 13.90 -7.60
CA TRP A 15 -1.70 14.10 -6.21
C TRP A 15 -2.50 15.18 -5.47
N ASP A 16 -3.10 16.14 -6.17
CA ASP A 16 -3.92 17.17 -5.55
C ASP A 16 -5.28 16.66 -5.05
N PHE A 17 -5.78 15.58 -5.62
CA PHE A 17 -7.13 15.09 -5.37
C PHE A 17 -7.18 13.63 -4.90
N GLY A 18 -6.08 12.87 -5.06
CA GLY A 18 -6.04 11.47 -4.74
C GLY A 18 -4.64 10.95 -4.45
N THR A 19 -4.54 9.64 -4.30
CA THR A 19 -3.36 8.95 -3.78
C THR A 19 -2.90 7.78 -4.68
N GLY A 20 -3.33 7.80 -5.95
CA GLY A 20 -2.96 6.80 -6.93
C GLY A 20 -3.53 5.41 -6.67
N ALA A 21 -3.05 4.42 -7.40
CA ALA A 21 -3.50 3.03 -7.28
C ALA A 21 -3.26 2.46 -5.86
N LEU A 22 -2.12 2.74 -5.26
CA LEU A 22 -1.83 2.31 -3.89
C LEU A 22 -2.86 2.87 -2.91
N GLY A 23 -3.07 4.18 -2.90
CA GLY A 23 -3.99 4.81 -1.95
C GLY A 23 -5.45 4.41 -2.14
N ASP A 24 -5.84 4.14 -3.39
CA ASP A 24 -7.19 3.72 -3.75
C ASP A 24 -7.47 2.25 -3.40
N MET A 25 -6.57 1.33 -3.77
CA MET A 25 -6.81 -0.11 -3.71
C MET A 25 -6.18 -0.81 -2.49
N ALA A 26 -5.19 -0.21 -1.84
CA ALA A 26 -4.54 -0.87 -0.71
C ALA A 26 -5.50 -1.14 0.45
N CYS A 27 -6.47 -0.26 0.69
CA CYS A 27 -7.48 -0.48 1.72
C CYS A 27 -8.32 -1.75 1.48
N HIS A 28 -8.42 -2.20 0.23
CA HIS A 28 -9.15 -3.42 -0.14
C HIS A 28 -8.27 -4.67 -0.16
N ILE A 29 -6.99 -4.50 -0.50
CA ILE A 29 -6.07 -5.62 -0.71
C ILE A 29 -5.18 -5.86 0.51
N MET A 30 -4.70 -4.80 1.18
CA MET A 30 -3.83 -4.92 2.35
C MET A 30 -4.59 -5.13 3.67
N ASP A 31 -5.90 -4.82 3.75
CA ASP A 31 -6.67 -5.00 4.98
C ASP A 31 -6.55 -6.42 5.57
N PRO A 32 -6.73 -7.51 4.79
CA PRO A 32 -6.57 -8.86 5.33
C PRO A 32 -5.15 -9.12 5.86
N VAL A 33 -4.12 -8.51 5.27
CA VAL A 33 -2.74 -8.64 5.74
C VAL A 33 -2.56 -7.91 7.07
N VAL A 34 -2.96 -6.63 7.12
CA VAL A 34 -2.81 -5.79 8.32
C VAL A 34 -3.58 -6.39 9.49
N ARG A 35 -4.82 -6.82 9.27
CA ARG A 35 -5.69 -7.37 10.30
C ARG A 35 -5.23 -8.75 10.79
N SER A 36 -4.97 -9.69 9.87
CA SER A 36 -4.61 -11.06 10.25
C SER A 36 -3.23 -11.16 10.89
N LEU A 37 -2.28 -10.35 10.42
CA LEU A 37 -0.92 -10.31 10.95
C LEU A 37 -0.73 -9.25 12.04
N LYS A 38 -1.81 -8.58 12.48
CA LYS A 38 -1.79 -7.52 13.50
C LYS A 38 -0.70 -6.47 13.24
N LEU A 39 -0.57 -6.05 11.99
CA LEU A 39 0.42 -5.06 11.61
C LEU A 39 0.08 -3.70 12.22
N LYS A 40 1.11 -3.01 12.67
CA LYS A 40 1.07 -1.62 13.13
C LYS A 40 1.90 -0.77 12.17
N TYR A 41 2.75 0.10 12.68
CA TYR A 41 3.58 0.94 11.84
C TYR A 41 4.78 0.16 11.29
N PRO A 42 5.08 0.28 9.99
CA PRO A 42 6.33 -0.22 9.44
C PRO A 42 7.50 0.64 9.95
N THR A 43 8.66 0.03 10.09
CA THR A 43 9.88 0.75 10.44
C THR A 43 10.52 1.42 9.24
N HIS A 44 10.33 0.83 8.07
CA HIS A 44 10.89 1.33 6.82
C HIS A 44 9.91 1.13 5.66
N VAL A 45 10.04 2.03 4.69
CA VAL A 45 9.32 1.95 3.42
C VAL A 45 10.26 2.32 2.28
N GLN A 46 10.16 1.62 1.15
CA GLN A 46 10.94 1.89 -0.06
C GLN A 46 10.07 1.70 -1.30
N ALA A 47 10.15 2.59 -2.26
CA ALA A 47 9.41 2.48 -3.49
C ALA A 47 10.33 2.39 -4.70
N PHE A 48 9.83 1.72 -5.72
CA PHE A 48 10.39 1.66 -7.07
C PHE A 48 9.28 1.94 -8.06
N ALA A 49 9.58 2.75 -9.08
CA ALA A 49 8.66 3.05 -10.15
C ALA A 49 9.43 3.28 -11.45
N PRO A 50 8.85 2.95 -12.61
CA PRO A 50 9.42 3.31 -13.89
C PRO A 50 9.44 4.83 -14.04
N PHE A 51 10.34 5.32 -14.86
CA PHE A 51 10.40 6.72 -15.26
C PHE A 51 10.62 6.83 -16.77
N HIS A 52 10.12 7.92 -17.34
CA HIS A 52 10.28 8.18 -18.77
C HIS A 52 11.55 8.97 -19.02
N VAL A 53 12.31 8.55 -20.01
CA VAL A 53 13.53 9.23 -20.45
C VAL A 53 13.38 9.69 -21.89
N ARG A 54 13.67 10.98 -22.15
CA ARG A 54 13.79 11.54 -23.49
C ARG A 54 15.09 12.34 -23.57
N ASN A 55 15.91 12.07 -24.57
CA ASN A 55 17.21 12.71 -24.73
C ASN A 55 18.07 12.66 -23.45
N TRP A 56 18.12 11.50 -22.81
CA TRP A 56 18.85 11.24 -21.54
C TRP A 56 18.36 12.07 -20.34
N ARG A 57 17.18 12.68 -20.44
CA ARG A 57 16.54 13.41 -19.34
C ARG A 57 15.26 12.71 -18.91
N ARG A 58 15.06 12.61 -17.61
CA ARG A 58 13.80 12.15 -17.03
C ARG A 58 12.74 13.22 -17.26
N ILE A 59 11.57 12.81 -17.78
CA ILE A 59 10.48 13.70 -18.19
C ILE A 59 9.13 13.35 -17.53
N ASP A 60 9.17 12.73 -16.37
CA ASP A 60 7.94 12.35 -15.66
C ASP A 60 7.13 13.58 -15.22
N SER A 61 5.83 13.40 -15.10
CA SER A 61 4.96 14.35 -14.43
C SER A 61 5.14 14.24 -12.91
N PHE A 62 5.21 15.37 -12.23
CA PHE A 62 5.25 15.45 -10.77
C PHE A 62 3.85 15.61 -10.15
N ASP A 63 2.82 15.80 -10.99
CA ASP A 63 1.44 16.05 -10.57
C ASP A 63 0.63 14.77 -10.39
N ALA A 64 1.13 13.66 -10.94
CA ALA A 64 0.44 12.37 -10.98
C ALA A 64 1.32 11.25 -10.40
N PRO A 65 0.69 10.21 -9.79
CA PRO A 65 1.39 8.98 -9.45
C PRO A 65 1.96 8.29 -10.70
N PRO A 66 3.01 7.47 -10.54
CA PRO A 66 3.55 6.68 -11.66
C PRO A 66 2.50 5.68 -12.16
N LEU A 67 2.65 5.22 -13.40
CA LEU A 67 1.77 4.22 -14.02
C LEU A 67 1.86 2.84 -13.35
N ALA A 68 2.99 2.56 -12.70
CA ALA A 68 3.24 1.33 -11.99
C ALA A 68 4.17 1.60 -10.81
N SER A 69 4.02 0.84 -9.74
CA SER A 69 4.95 0.90 -8.62
C SER A 69 5.13 -0.44 -7.93
N THR A 70 6.27 -0.57 -7.26
CA THR A 70 6.51 -1.62 -6.27
C THR A 70 6.92 -0.93 -4.98
N VAL A 71 6.21 -1.22 -3.89
CA VAL A 71 6.47 -0.60 -2.59
C VAL A 71 6.72 -1.67 -1.55
N HIS A 72 7.85 -1.57 -0.87
CA HIS A 72 8.32 -2.47 0.17
C HIS A 72 8.09 -1.83 1.54
N PHE A 73 7.47 -2.58 2.45
CA PHE A 73 7.23 -2.19 3.84
C PHE A 73 7.87 -3.22 4.77
N ASP A 74 8.66 -2.77 5.72
CA ASP A 74 9.27 -3.62 6.72
C ASP A 74 8.60 -3.42 8.08
N PHE A 75 7.93 -4.43 8.58
CA PHE A 75 7.27 -4.42 9.88
C PHE A 75 8.11 -5.17 10.92
N PRO A 76 8.23 -4.63 12.14
CA PRO A 76 8.99 -5.27 13.20
C PRO A 76 8.27 -6.51 13.75
N GLU A 77 8.99 -7.27 14.55
CA GLU A 77 8.39 -8.27 15.44
C GLU A 77 7.32 -7.61 16.33
N ARG A 78 6.21 -8.31 16.57
CA ARG A 78 5.10 -7.82 17.39
C ARG A 78 4.30 -8.96 17.97
N ASP A 79 3.88 -8.83 19.21
CA ASP A 79 2.99 -9.77 19.93
C ASP A 79 3.42 -11.24 19.79
N GLY A 80 4.74 -11.52 19.80
CA GLY A 80 5.32 -12.84 19.58
C GLY A 80 5.27 -13.36 18.15
N MET A 81 4.86 -12.53 17.18
CA MET A 81 4.90 -12.84 15.75
C MET A 81 6.18 -12.29 15.11
N PRO A 82 6.78 -13.02 14.16
CA PRO A 82 8.02 -12.61 13.50
C PRO A 82 7.84 -11.31 12.69
N PRO A 83 8.93 -10.62 12.33
CA PRO A 83 8.87 -9.48 11.43
C PRO A 83 8.24 -9.88 10.10
N VAL A 84 7.63 -8.90 9.41
CA VAL A 84 6.98 -9.09 8.11
C VAL A 84 7.57 -8.14 7.10
N HIS A 85 7.88 -8.67 5.92
CA HIS A 85 8.18 -7.90 4.73
C HIS A 85 6.98 -7.96 3.80
N LEU A 86 6.32 -6.82 3.57
CA LEU A 86 5.17 -6.70 2.68
C LEU A 86 5.58 -5.97 1.42
N VAL A 87 5.21 -6.49 0.26
CA VAL A 87 5.47 -5.85 -1.01
C VAL A 87 4.16 -5.61 -1.75
N TRP A 88 3.92 -4.36 -2.09
CA TRP A 88 2.84 -3.92 -2.96
C TRP A 88 3.29 -3.88 -4.41
N TYR A 89 2.43 -4.29 -5.31
CA TYR A 89 2.65 -4.22 -6.76
C TYR A 89 1.40 -3.61 -7.41
N ASP A 90 1.57 -2.68 -8.33
CA ASP A 90 0.49 -2.12 -9.13
C ASP A 90 0.91 -1.83 -10.57
N GLY A 91 -0.03 -1.34 -11.39
CA GLY A 91 0.23 -0.95 -12.77
C GLY A 91 0.68 -2.08 -13.69
N GLY A 92 0.27 -3.31 -13.41
CA GLY A 92 0.66 -4.50 -14.17
C GLY A 92 1.92 -5.18 -13.66
N MET A 93 2.59 -4.61 -12.66
CA MET A 93 3.67 -5.31 -11.95
C MET A 93 3.07 -6.43 -11.10
N MET A 94 3.73 -7.57 -11.08
CA MET A 94 3.28 -8.77 -10.35
C MET A 94 4.42 -9.31 -9.49
N PRO A 95 4.10 -9.95 -8.33
CA PRO A 95 5.10 -10.70 -7.59
C PRO A 95 5.60 -11.92 -8.39
N PRO A 96 6.73 -12.51 -8.03
CA PRO A 96 7.14 -13.79 -8.58
C PRO A 96 6.01 -14.81 -8.44
N ARG A 97 5.77 -15.57 -9.51
CA ARG A 97 4.75 -16.62 -9.49
C ARG A 97 5.16 -17.76 -8.53
N PRO A 98 4.32 -18.13 -7.56
CA PRO A 98 4.57 -19.31 -6.73
C PRO A 98 4.75 -20.57 -7.57
N ALA A 99 5.78 -21.34 -7.29
CA ALA A 99 6.05 -22.60 -8.00
C ALA A 99 4.97 -23.68 -7.76
N GLU A 100 4.17 -23.49 -6.71
CA GLU A 100 3.06 -24.37 -6.35
C GLU A 100 1.80 -24.16 -7.18
N LEU A 101 1.73 -23.08 -7.98
CA LEU A 101 0.61 -22.81 -8.89
C LEU A 101 0.84 -23.50 -10.23
N ASN A 102 -0.19 -24.19 -10.75
CA ASN A 102 -0.17 -24.69 -12.12
C ASN A 102 -0.20 -23.53 -13.14
N ASP A 103 0.28 -23.75 -14.35
CA ASP A 103 0.44 -22.71 -15.37
C ASP A 103 -0.85 -21.91 -15.65
N ASN A 104 -2.01 -22.55 -15.56
CA ASN A 104 -3.31 -21.95 -15.85
C ASN A 104 -4.01 -21.37 -14.61
N GLU A 105 -3.42 -21.45 -13.42
CA GLU A 105 -4.02 -20.92 -12.20
C GLU A 105 -3.66 -19.42 -12.05
N PRO A 106 -4.64 -18.51 -11.93
CA PRO A 106 -4.36 -17.09 -11.76
C PRO A 106 -3.81 -16.77 -10.37
N MET A 107 -3.00 -15.74 -10.27
CA MET A 107 -2.59 -15.13 -9.00
C MET A 107 -3.61 -14.07 -8.57
N GLY A 108 -4.60 -14.47 -7.76
CA GLY A 108 -5.73 -13.61 -7.42
C GLY A 108 -6.79 -13.55 -8.51
N ASN A 109 -7.55 -12.47 -8.56
CA ASN A 109 -8.56 -12.18 -9.59
C ASN A 109 -8.19 -10.92 -10.39
N VAL A 110 -9.11 -10.46 -11.25
CA VAL A 110 -8.89 -9.26 -12.09
C VAL A 110 -8.65 -7.98 -11.26
N ASP A 111 -9.19 -7.91 -10.05
CA ASP A 111 -9.07 -6.75 -9.16
C ASP A 111 -7.82 -6.82 -8.27
N GLY A 112 -7.13 -7.96 -8.24
CA GLY A 112 -5.91 -8.19 -7.46
C GLY A 112 -5.98 -9.38 -6.51
N GLY A 113 -5.07 -9.44 -5.55
CA GLY A 113 -5.02 -10.49 -4.55
C GLY A 113 -3.83 -10.37 -3.62
N VAL A 114 -3.70 -11.35 -2.72
CA VAL A 114 -2.60 -11.42 -1.74
C VAL A 114 -2.02 -12.81 -1.72
N ILE A 115 -0.69 -12.88 -1.63
CA ILE A 115 0.05 -14.10 -1.36
C ILE A 115 0.76 -13.94 -0.02
N PHE A 116 0.44 -14.80 0.94
CA PHE A 116 1.15 -14.91 2.20
C PHE A 116 2.17 -16.04 2.08
N GLU A 117 3.42 -15.74 2.32
CA GLU A 117 4.50 -16.73 2.34
C GLU A 117 5.03 -16.90 3.78
N GLY A 118 4.95 -18.10 4.29
CA GLY A 118 5.42 -18.45 5.61
C GLY A 118 6.30 -19.70 5.59
N THR A 119 6.93 -20.01 6.71
CA THR A 119 7.81 -21.19 6.86
C THR A 119 7.07 -22.53 6.69
N ALA A 120 5.76 -22.55 6.91
CA ALA A 120 4.93 -23.75 6.79
C ALA A 120 4.21 -23.87 5.45
N GLY A 121 4.32 -22.88 4.55
CA GLY A 121 3.66 -22.88 3.26
C GLY A 121 3.12 -21.52 2.85
N LYS A 122 2.22 -21.53 1.86
CA LYS A 122 1.66 -20.32 1.28
C LYS A 122 0.14 -20.33 1.32
N ILE A 123 -0.44 -19.14 1.53
CA ILE A 123 -1.88 -18.88 1.40
C ILE A 123 -2.04 -17.82 0.32
N MET A 124 -2.99 -17.99 -0.56
CA MET A 124 -3.37 -17.00 -1.55
C MET A 124 -4.85 -16.67 -1.42
N CYS A 125 -5.22 -15.42 -1.60
CA CYS A 125 -6.61 -14.99 -1.75
C CYS A 125 -6.74 -13.98 -2.88
N ASP A 126 -7.97 -13.79 -3.34
CA ASP A 126 -8.33 -12.77 -4.31
C ASP A 126 -8.46 -11.40 -3.60
N CYS A 127 -8.77 -10.34 -4.35
CA CYS A 127 -9.11 -9.04 -3.80
C CYS A 127 -10.22 -9.18 -2.74
N TYR A 128 -10.25 -8.32 -1.71
CA TYR A 128 -11.16 -8.35 -0.56
C TYR A 128 -11.05 -9.63 0.29
N ALA A 129 -9.90 -10.31 0.29
CA ALA A 129 -9.69 -11.60 0.93
C ALA A 129 -10.64 -12.72 0.45
N ALA A 130 -11.22 -12.58 -0.74
CA ALA A 130 -12.10 -13.60 -1.28
C ALA A 130 -11.31 -14.87 -1.66
N ASN A 131 -11.98 -16.03 -1.62
CA ASN A 131 -11.44 -17.32 -2.02
C ASN A 131 -10.06 -17.65 -1.41
N PRO A 132 -9.88 -17.60 -0.08
CA PRO A 132 -8.61 -17.96 0.54
C PRO A 132 -8.30 -19.44 0.31
N ARG A 133 -7.06 -19.75 -0.12
CA ARG A 133 -6.63 -21.10 -0.47
C ARG A 133 -5.17 -21.36 -0.15
N LEU A 134 -4.89 -22.56 0.30
CA LEU A 134 -3.51 -23.05 0.48
C LEU A 134 -2.88 -23.35 -0.88
N LEU A 135 -1.57 -23.11 -0.98
CA LEU A 135 -0.79 -23.54 -2.13
C LEU A 135 0.11 -24.74 -1.75
N PRO A 136 0.25 -25.78 -2.61
CA PRO A 136 -0.58 -26.02 -3.82
C PRO A 136 -2.06 -26.23 -3.47
N ILE A 137 -2.96 -25.92 -4.39
CA ILE A 137 -4.43 -25.98 -4.16
C ILE A 137 -4.90 -27.38 -3.75
N SER A 138 -4.17 -28.43 -4.13
CA SER A 138 -4.44 -29.79 -3.68
C SER A 138 -4.47 -29.95 -2.15
N ASN A 139 -3.79 -29.07 -1.40
CA ASN A 139 -3.79 -29.08 0.06
C ASN A 139 -5.17 -28.73 0.64
N MET A 140 -6.03 -28.02 -0.12
CA MET A 140 -7.41 -27.74 0.29
C MET A 140 -8.24 -28.98 0.54
N LYS A 141 -7.92 -30.13 -0.09
CA LYS A 141 -8.62 -31.41 0.13
C LYS A 141 -8.50 -31.91 1.59
N ARG A 142 -7.46 -31.53 2.28
CA ARG A 142 -7.16 -31.92 3.67
C ARG A 142 -7.33 -30.76 4.65
N PHE A 143 -7.65 -29.58 4.15
CA PHE A 143 -7.81 -28.39 4.98
C PHE A 143 -9.09 -28.51 5.81
N GLN A 144 -8.94 -28.29 7.10
CA GLN A 144 -10.07 -28.12 8.01
C GLN A 144 -10.15 -26.64 8.39
N GLU A 145 -11.31 -26.05 8.20
CA GLU A 145 -11.52 -24.66 8.53
C GLU A 145 -11.30 -24.44 10.05
N PRO A 146 -10.41 -23.52 10.43
CA PRO A 146 -10.14 -23.24 11.84
C PRO A 146 -11.37 -22.60 12.51
N LYS A 147 -11.44 -22.75 13.84
CA LYS A 147 -12.46 -22.05 14.62
C LYS A 147 -12.34 -20.53 14.37
N GLN A 148 -13.49 -19.90 14.16
CA GLN A 148 -13.54 -18.44 14.01
C GLN A 148 -13.00 -17.75 15.27
N THR A 149 -12.07 -16.80 15.06
CA THR A 149 -11.42 -16.00 16.12
C THR A 149 -11.67 -14.50 15.98
N ILE A 150 -12.15 -14.07 14.82
CA ILE A 150 -12.51 -12.68 14.54
C ILE A 150 -14.02 -12.61 14.34
N ASP A 151 -14.66 -11.75 15.11
CA ASP A 151 -16.10 -11.57 15.01
C ASP A 151 -16.51 -11.03 13.63
N ARG A 152 -17.61 -11.56 13.13
CA ARG A 152 -18.24 -11.01 11.92
C ARG A 152 -19.09 -9.79 12.27
N VAL A 153 -19.16 -8.85 11.34
CA VAL A 153 -20.12 -7.75 11.41
C VAL A 153 -21.52 -8.37 11.45
N LYS A 154 -22.30 -8.03 12.45
CA LYS A 154 -23.66 -8.60 12.69
C LYS A 154 -24.70 -8.00 11.75
N GLU A 155 -24.49 -6.76 11.37
CA GLU A 155 -25.38 -6.01 10.51
C GLU A 155 -25.29 -6.50 9.04
N PRO A 156 -26.35 -6.33 8.24
CA PRO A 156 -26.41 -6.81 6.86
C PRO A 156 -25.33 -6.23 5.94
N ASN A 157 -24.82 -5.03 6.26
CA ASN A 157 -23.78 -4.35 5.50
C ASN A 157 -23.01 -3.33 6.37
N HIS A 158 -21.92 -2.82 5.85
CA HIS A 158 -21.05 -1.88 6.57
C HIS A 158 -21.73 -0.53 6.85
N GLN A 159 -22.64 -0.07 6.01
CA GLN A 159 -23.40 1.16 6.22
C GLN A 159 -24.31 1.02 7.45
N GLN A 160 -24.99 -0.10 7.58
CA GLN A 160 -25.81 -0.38 8.77
C GLN A 160 -24.96 -0.51 10.03
N ASN A 161 -23.80 -1.16 9.96
CA ASN A 161 -22.87 -1.21 11.07
C ASN A 161 -22.41 0.19 11.51
N TRP A 162 -22.14 1.07 10.56
CA TRP A 162 -21.78 2.46 10.86
C TRP A 162 -22.93 3.21 11.54
N ILE A 163 -24.18 3.07 11.03
CA ILE A 163 -25.35 3.68 11.63
C ILE A 163 -25.61 3.14 13.04
N SER A 164 -25.52 1.82 13.23
CA SER A 164 -25.67 1.19 14.55
C SER A 164 -24.60 1.66 15.53
N ALA A 165 -23.38 1.84 15.07
CA ALA A 165 -22.29 2.39 15.90
C ALA A 165 -22.56 3.85 16.31
N ILE A 166 -23.09 4.70 15.41
CA ILE A 166 -23.50 6.07 15.73
C ILE A 166 -24.57 6.08 16.84
N ARG A 167 -25.50 5.11 16.79
CA ARG A 167 -26.54 4.97 17.79
C ARG A 167 -26.10 4.33 19.11
N GLY A 168 -24.85 3.87 19.19
CA GLY A 168 -24.33 3.15 20.36
C GLY A 168 -24.82 1.70 20.49
N GLU A 169 -25.39 1.13 19.44
CA GLU A 169 -25.95 -0.23 19.40
C GLU A 169 -24.89 -1.28 19.06
N SER A 170 -23.79 -0.89 18.40
CA SER A 170 -22.68 -1.76 18.04
C SER A 170 -21.35 -0.99 17.98
N VAL A 171 -20.24 -1.73 17.79
CA VAL A 171 -18.93 -1.16 17.55
C VAL A 171 -18.68 -1.07 16.04
N ALA A 172 -18.16 0.06 15.57
CA ALA A 172 -17.78 0.20 14.17
C ALA A 172 -16.66 -0.79 13.81
N SER A 173 -16.86 -1.58 12.76
CA SER A 173 -15.87 -2.57 12.29
C SER A 173 -14.58 -1.93 11.76
N SER A 174 -14.65 -0.66 11.38
CA SER A 174 -13.53 0.15 10.88
C SER A 174 -13.40 1.46 11.68
N GLY A 175 -13.40 1.34 13.03
CA GLY A 175 -13.17 2.48 13.92
C GLY A 175 -11.82 3.15 13.66
N PHE A 176 -11.67 4.41 14.05
CA PHE A 176 -10.44 5.18 13.79
C PHE A 176 -9.20 4.65 14.48
N ASP A 177 -9.35 3.89 15.55
CA ASP A 177 -8.28 3.15 16.22
C ASP A 177 -7.64 2.08 15.34
N TYR A 178 -8.39 1.54 14.38
CA TYR A 178 -7.90 0.66 13.34
C TYR A 178 -7.63 1.38 12.01
N ALA A 179 -8.61 2.13 11.51
CA ALA A 179 -8.53 2.76 10.21
C ALA A 179 -7.46 3.87 10.14
N GLY A 180 -7.21 4.59 11.23
CA GLY A 180 -6.16 5.62 11.30
C GLY A 180 -4.77 5.04 11.05
N PRO A 181 -4.26 4.11 11.88
CA PRO A 181 -2.98 3.45 11.65
C PRO A 181 -2.88 2.75 10.30
N PHE A 182 -3.96 2.14 9.82
CA PHE A 182 -3.95 1.50 8.51
C PHE A 182 -3.81 2.52 7.37
N SER A 183 -4.52 3.63 7.44
CA SER A 183 -4.38 4.72 6.46
C SER A 183 -2.96 5.28 6.46
N GLU A 184 -2.32 5.40 7.62
CA GLU A 184 -0.92 5.83 7.72
C GLU A 184 0.02 4.87 7.00
N ILE A 185 -0.14 3.54 7.17
CA ILE A 185 0.65 2.54 6.43
C ILE A 185 0.56 2.78 4.93
N VAL A 186 -0.66 2.92 4.41
CA VAL A 186 -0.90 3.15 2.98
C VAL A 186 -0.25 4.45 2.50
N LEU A 187 -0.42 5.54 3.26
CA LEU A 187 0.13 6.85 2.91
C LEU A 187 1.66 6.89 2.99
N MET A 188 2.29 6.10 3.86
CA MET A 188 3.74 5.94 3.87
C MET A 188 4.27 5.38 2.54
N GLY A 189 3.54 4.49 1.91
CA GLY A 189 3.88 4.04 0.55
C GLY A 189 3.86 5.19 -0.46
N ASN A 190 2.87 6.08 -0.35
CA ASN A 190 2.83 7.29 -1.17
C ASN A 190 3.98 8.26 -0.87
N LEU A 191 4.40 8.39 0.40
CA LEU A 191 5.60 9.18 0.73
C LEU A 191 6.84 8.60 0.02
N ALA A 192 7.00 7.29 0.03
CA ALA A 192 8.12 6.63 -0.65
C ALA A 192 8.05 6.84 -2.18
N ILE A 193 6.88 6.72 -2.79
CA ILE A 193 6.69 6.98 -4.23
C ILE A 193 7.02 8.44 -4.55
N ARG A 194 6.48 9.40 -3.80
CA ARG A 194 6.72 10.82 -4.02
C ARG A 194 8.19 11.20 -3.81
N SER A 195 8.88 10.52 -2.91
CA SER A 195 10.31 10.73 -2.67
C SER A 195 11.17 10.43 -3.88
N LEU A 196 10.72 9.57 -4.82
CA LEU A 196 11.44 9.29 -6.07
C LEU A 196 11.58 10.54 -6.97
N TYR A 197 10.78 11.56 -6.74
CA TYR A 197 10.76 12.81 -7.52
C TYR A 197 11.49 13.97 -6.83
N VAL A 198 12.04 13.76 -5.63
CA VAL A 198 12.84 14.77 -4.95
C VAL A 198 14.12 15.02 -5.74
N GLN A 199 14.37 16.29 -6.01
CA GLN A 199 15.58 16.74 -6.70
C GLN A 199 16.43 17.62 -5.78
N GLU A 200 17.74 17.42 -5.85
CA GLU A 200 18.74 18.22 -5.15
C GLU A 200 19.80 18.70 -6.15
N GLU A 201 20.26 19.95 -5.97
CA GLU A 201 21.38 20.46 -6.76
C GLU A 201 22.66 19.70 -6.40
N ARG A 202 23.35 19.20 -7.41
CA ARG A 202 24.67 18.59 -7.29
C ARG A 202 25.64 19.26 -8.25
N GLU A 203 26.89 19.16 -7.94
CA GLU A 203 27.97 19.67 -8.77
C GLU A 203 28.92 18.53 -9.16
N ASP A 204 29.25 18.45 -10.43
CA ASP A 204 30.28 17.56 -10.95
C ASP A 204 31.15 18.33 -11.96
N ASN A 205 32.47 18.30 -11.75
CA ASN A 205 33.46 18.99 -12.58
C ASN A 205 33.14 20.48 -12.84
N GLY A 206 32.63 21.20 -11.79
CA GLY A 206 32.25 22.61 -11.86
C GLY A 206 30.94 22.88 -12.59
N LYS A 207 30.18 21.85 -12.94
CA LYS A 207 28.84 21.99 -13.55
C LYS A 207 27.77 21.55 -12.57
N LYS A 208 26.83 22.45 -12.33
CA LYS A 208 25.65 22.20 -11.49
C LYS A 208 24.56 21.48 -12.29
N TYR A 209 23.92 20.51 -11.66
CA TYR A 209 22.78 19.79 -12.22
C TYR A 209 21.82 19.36 -11.11
N MET A 210 20.54 19.12 -11.48
CA MET A 210 19.53 18.58 -10.56
C MET A 210 19.56 17.04 -10.61
N ALA A 211 19.78 16.40 -9.47
CA ALA A 211 19.80 14.95 -9.33
C ALA A 211 18.57 14.48 -8.56
N PHE A 212 17.97 13.37 -8.98
CA PHE A 212 16.88 12.71 -8.24
C PHE A 212 17.46 11.97 -7.02
N SER A 213 17.54 12.67 -5.90
CA SER A 213 18.23 12.20 -4.69
C SER A 213 17.44 11.17 -3.88
N GLY A 214 16.12 11.09 -4.10
CA GLY A 214 15.25 10.14 -3.41
C GLY A 214 15.19 8.74 -4.04
N VAL A 215 15.72 8.56 -5.25
CA VAL A 215 15.73 7.26 -5.92
C VAL A 215 16.56 6.25 -5.12
N GLY A 216 15.99 5.08 -4.85
CA GLY A 216 16.63 4.00 -4.10
C GLY A 216 16.68 4.20 -2.58
N LYS A 217 16.11 5.27 -2.06
CA LYS A 217 16.07 5.52 -0.61
C LYS A 217 15.10 4.56 0.09
N ARG A 218 15.58 3.88 1.10
CA ARG A 218 14.78 3.16 2.07
C ARG A 218 14.54 4.12 3.23
N LEU A 219 13.31 4.63 3.32
CA LEU A 219 12.92 5.65 4.28
C LEU A 219 12.65 5.03 5.64
N ALA A 220 13.25 5.59 6.70
CA ALA A 220 13.00 5.20 8.07
C ALA A 220 11.91 6.11 8.67
N TRP A 221 10.86 5.51 9.22
CA TRP A 221 9.70 6.21 9.74
C TRP A 221 9.66 6.23 11.27
N ASP A 222 9.42 7.40 11.83
CA ASP A 222 9.05 7.61 13.22
C ASP A 222 7.56 7.97 13.30
N GLY A 223 6.72 6.99 13.58
CA GLY A 223 5.27 7.16 13.66
C GLY A 223 4.83 8.09 14.80
N ASN A 224 5.57 8.14 15.90
CA ASN A 224 5.22 9.00 17.03
C ASN A 224 5.35 10.49 16.69
N ASN A 225 6.36 10.82 15.90
CA ASN A 225 6.62 12.20 15.47
C ASN A 225 6.13 12.48 14.05
N MET A 226 5.58 11.47 13.36
CA MET A 226 5.17 11.54 11.96
C MET A 226 6.26 12.14 11.09
N LYS A 227 7.44 11.49 11.10
CA LYS A 227 8.64 12.03 10.45
C LYS A 227 9.48 10.91 9.82
N ILE A 228 10.02 11.21 8.63
CA ILE A 228 11.10 10.45 8.01
C ILE A 228 12.41 10.91 8.66
N THR A 229 13.16 9.98 9.26
CA THR A 229 14.32 10.31 10.10
C THR A 229 15.65 10.31 9.36
N ASN A 230 15.75 9.59 8.25
CA ASN A 230 17.00 9.37 7.52
C ASN A 230 17.07 10.08 6.15
N TYR A 231 16.02 10.80 5.76
CA TYR A 231 16.01 11.55 4.49
C TYR A 231 15.08 12.77 4.61
N GLU A 232 15.61 13.89 5.12
CA GLU A 232 14.86 15.10 5.41
C GLU A 232 14.04 15.66 4.23
N PRO A 233 14.54 15.65 2.97
CA PRO A 233 13.78 16.21 1.85
C PRO A 233 12.42 15.52 1.61
N ALA A 234 12.24 14.26 2.03
CA ALA A 234 10.97 13.57 1.89
C ALA A 234 9.89 14.07 2.86
N ASN A 235 10.26 14.74 3.95
CA ASN A 235 9.32 15.28 4.93
C ASN A 235 8.41 16.36 4.36
N GLN A 236 8.76 17.00 3.23
CA GLN A 236 7.89 17.93 2.52
C GLN A 236 6.54 17.32 2.12
N PHE A 237 6.45 15.99 2.02
CA PHE A 237 5.23 15.28 1.63
C PHE A 237 4.40 14.80 2.83
N VAL A 238 4.91 14.90 4.06
CA VAL A 238 4.22 14.43 5.28
C VAL A 238 3.05 15.33 5.63
N ARG A 239 3.19 16.63 5.39
CA ARG A 239 2.16 17.62 5.72
C ARG A 239 1.93 18.55 4.53
N ARG A 240 0.67 18.95 4.35
CA ARG A 240 0.31 20.03 3.43
C ARG A 240 0.23 21.33 4.20
N THR A 241 0.64 22.44 3.57
CA THR A 241 0.28 23.77 4.03
C THR A 241 -1.21 23.96 3.73
N TYR A 242 -2.01 24.14 4.77
CA TYR A 242 -3.41 24.49 4.60
C TYR A 242 -3.51 25.96 4.16
N ARG A 243 -4.49 26.24 3.32
CA ARG A 243 -4.84 27.61 2.98
C ARG A 243 -5.44 28.30 4.21
N ASP A 244 -5.11 29.58 4.39
CA ASP A 244 -5.75 30.43 5.38
C ASP A 244 -7.21 30.69 4.95
N PHE A 245 -8.13 30.63 5.89
CA PHE A 245 -9.55 30.93 5.69
C PHE A 245 -9.88 32.30 6.23
#